data_aec687b68d1e68404a0817d667849460
#
_entry.id   aec687b68d1e68404a0817d667849460
#
_cell.length_a   1.000
_cell.length_b   1.000
_cell.length_c   1.000
_cell.angle_alpha   90.00
_cell.angle_beta   90.00
_cell.angle_gamma   90.00
#
_symmetry.space_group_name_H-M   'P 1'
#
loop_
_entity.id
_entity.type
_entity.pdbx_description
1 polymer ?
#
loop_
_entity_poly.entity_id
_entity_poly.type
_entity_poly.pdbx_seq_one_letter_code
_entity_poly.pdbx_strand_id
1 'polypeptide(L)'
;MANSIVASEKIRIRLKAYDHVVLDQSAEKIVDTAKKTGAKVSGPIPLPTEKEIVTILRSPHKHKDSREQFEMRTHKRVIDILYPTQKTMDSLVKLELPAGVDIEIKN
;
A
#
# COMPACT_ATOMS: atom_id res chain seq x y z
N MET A 1 12.88 -30.43 12.09
CA MET A 1 12.03 -29.94 11.05
C MET A 1 11.99 -28.42 11.02
N ALA A 2 12.46 -27.91 10.01
CA ALA A 2 12.33 -26.49 9.85
C ALA A 2 10.90 -26.17 9.45
N ASN A 3 10.24 -25.51 10.29
CA ASN A 3 8.94 -25.04 9.93
C ASN A 3 9.11 -23.76 9.14
N SER A 4 8.85 -23.81 7.86
CA SER A 4 8.95 -22.64 7.02
C SER A 4 7.74 -21.72 7.11
N ILE A 5 6.74 -22.12 7.87
CA ILE A 5 5.55 -21.29 8.05
C ILE A 5 5.82 -20.34 9.21
N VAL A 6 5.56 -19.08 8.98
CA VAL A 6 5.69 -18.05 10.00
C VAL A 6 4.63 -18.28 11.08
N ALA A 7 4.91 -17.89 12.31
CA ALA A 7 4.02 -18.12 13.43
C ALA A 7 2.59 -17.64 13.16
N SER A 8 2.43 -16.56 12.46
CA SER A 8 1.12 -16.09 12.05
C SER A 8 0.70 -16.79 10.76
N GLU A 9 -0.51 -17.29 10.74
CA GLU A 9 -1.05 -17.95 9.54
C GLU A 9 -1.46 -16.97 8.45
N LYS A 10 -1.42 -15.69 8.76
CA LYS A 10 -1.90 -14.66 7.85
C LYS A 10 -1.09 -13.39 8.04
N ILE A 11 -0.68 -12.81 6.94
CA ILE A 11 -0.04 -11.50 6.94
C ILE A 11 -0.93 -10.56 6.16
N ARG A 12 -1.24 -9.43 6.77
CA ARG A 12 -2.01 -8.39 6.11
C ARG A 12 -1.07 -7.26 5.73
N ILE A 13 -1.06 -6.93 4.46
CA ILE A 13 -0.25 -5.85 3.92
C ILE A 13 -1.18 -4.72 3.51
N ARG A 14 -0.96 -3.56 4.06
CA ARG A 14 -1.70 -2.36 3.70
C ARG A 14 -0.82 -1.45 2.88
N LEU A 15 -1.33 -1.01 1.77
CA LEU A 15 -0.63 -0.09 0.88
C LEU A 15 -1.41 1.21 0.81
N LYS A 16 -0.69 2.32 0.84
CA LYS A 16 -1.28 3.65 0.71
C LYS A 16 -0.46 4.46 -0.29
N ALA A 17 -1.13 5.17 -1.15
CA ALA A 17 -0.47 6.09 -2.06
C ALA A 17 -1.47 7.13 -2.57
N TYR A 18 -0.95 8.24 -3.00
CA TYR A 18 -1.79 9.27 -3.62
C TYR A 18 -2.10 8.93 -5.08
N ASP A 19 -1.22 8.19 -5.72
CA ASP A 19 -1.39 7.78 -7.11
C ASP A 19 -1.89 6.34 -7.17
N HIS A 20 -3.10 6.15 -7.68
CA HIS A 20 -3.69 4.83 -7.75
C HIS A 20 -2.98 3.90 -8.73
N VAL A 21 -2.40 4.45 -9.79
CA VAL A 21 -1.68 3.62 -10.77
C VAL A 21 -0.44 3.00 -10.14
N VAL A 22 0.34 3.82 -9.44
CA VAL A 22 1.53 3.34 -8.74
C VAL A 22 1.15 2.33 -7.66
N LEU A 23 0.06 2.61 -6.95
CA LEU A 23 -0.44 1.73 -5.91
C LEU A 23 -0.81 0.36 -6.47
N ASP A 24 -1.54 0.33 -7.57
CA ASP A 24 -1.96 -0.92 -8.19
C ASP A 24 -0.77 -1.72 -8.72
N GLN A 25 0.22 -1.04 -9.29
CA GLN A 25 1.45 -1.69 -9.73
C GLN A 25 2.19 -2.32 -8.57
N SER A 26 2.27 -1.62 -7.44
CA SER A 26 2.92 -2.14 -6.25
C SER A 26 2.19 -3.34 -5.68
N ALA A 27 0.86 -3.26 -5.64
CA ALA A 27 0.04 -4.38 -5.18
C ALA A 27 0.26 -5.62 -6.05
N GLU A 28 0.32 -5.44 -7.35
CA GLU A 28 0.55 -6.54 -8.29
C GLU A 28 1.92 -7.19 -8.06
N LYS A 29 2.95 -6.38 -7.84
CA LYS A 29 4.29 -6.91 -7.54
C LYS A 29 4.29 -7.75 -6.27
N ILE A 30 3.60 -7.29 -5.25
CA ILE A 30 3.53 -8.03 -3.98
C ILE A 30 2.79 -9.34 -4.17
N VAL A 31 1.69 -9.33 -4.89
CA VAL A 31 0.92 -10.53 -5.17
C VAL A 31 1.76 -11.54 -5.94
N ASP A 32 2.45 -11.10 -6.97
CA ASP A 32 3.29 -11.99 -7.77
C ASP A 32 4.42 -12.58 -6.93
N THR A 33 5.06 -11.76 -6.12
CA THR A 33 6.14 -12.23 -5.25
C THR A 33 5.65 -13.29 -4.29
N ALA A 34 4.51 -13.04 -3.65
CA ALA A 34 3.94 -13.99 -2.71
C ALA A 34 3.57 -15.30 -3.39
N LYS A 35 2.99 -15.24 -4.57
CA LYS A 35 2.61 -16.44 -5.32
C LYS A 35 3.83 -17.25 -5.72
N LYS A 36 4.92 -16.60 -6.11
CA LYS A 36 6.15 -17.30 -6.47
C LYS A 36 6.76 -18.05 -5.30
N THR A 37 6.50 -17.62 -4.09
CA THR A 37 7.02 -18.29 -2.90
C THR A 37 6.10 -19.38 -2.38
N GLY A 38 4.98 -19.62 -3.06
CA GLY A 38 4.06 -20.66 -2.69
C GLY A 38 2.99 -20.26 -1.69
N ALA A 39 2.94 -19.01 -1.28
CA ALA A 39 1.91 -18.53 -0.39
C ALA A 39 0.59 -18.33 -1.13
N LYS A 40 -0.50 -18.47 -0.41
CA LYS A 40 -1.82 -18.24 -0.96
C LYS A 40 -2.16 -16.77 -0.75
N VAL A 41 -2.56 -16.10 -1.80
CA VAL A 41 -2.85 -14.66 -1.75
C VAL A 41 -4.33 -14.45 -1.99
N SER A 42 -4.93 -13.69 -1.07
CA SER A 42 -6.23 -13.11 -1.30
C SER A 42 -5.98 -11.78 -2.00
N GLY A 43 -6.47 -11.62 -3.20
CA GLY A 43 -6.11 -10.52 -4.10
C GLY A 43 -6.25 -9.13 -3.49
N PRO A 44 -5.71 -8.12 -4.14
CA PRO A 44 -5.78 -6.79 -3.58
C PRO A 44 -7.23 -6.35 -3.39
N ILE A 45 -7.55 -5.94 -2.18
CA ILE A 45 -8.88 -5.46 -1.84
C ILE A 45 -8.82 -3.94 -1.75
N PRO A 46 -9.56 -3.22 -2.59
CA PRO A 46 -9.58 -1.77 -2.46
C PRO A 46 -10.36 -1.35 -1.22
N LEU A 47 -9.76 -0.49 -0.43
CA LEU A 47 -10.45 0.13 0.69
C LEU A 47 -11.01 1.48 0.24
N PRO A 48 -11.96 2.04 0.98
CA PRO A 48 -12.47 3.37 0.64
C PRO A 48 -11.35 4.39 0.54
N THR A 49 -11.39 5.19 -0.50
CA THR A 49 -10.41 6.24 -0.71
C THR A 49 -10.69 7.39 0.23
N GLU A 50 -9.67 7.82 0.96
CA GLU A 50 -9.78 9.00 1.79
C GLU A 50 -9.54 10.23 0.94
N LYS A 51 -10.41 11.20 1.13
CA LYS A 51 -10.35 12.44 0.39
C LYS A 51 -10.17 13.59 1.36
N GLU A 52 -9.16 14.39 1.11
CA GLU A 52 -8.86 15.52 1.95
C GLU A 52 -8.78 16.78 1.10
N ILE A 53 -9.44 17.83 1.53
CA ILE A 53 -9.40 19.11 0.84
C ILE A 53 -8.47 20.01 1.64
N VAL A 54 -7.42 20.46 0.98
CA VAL A 54 -6.46 21.37 1.58
C VAL A 54 -6.64 22.74 0.96
N THR A 55 -6.83 23.74 1.80
CA THR A 55 -6.96 25.13 1.36
C THR A 55 -5.66 25.87 1.65
N ILE A 56 -5.09 26.45 0.62
CA ILE A 56 -3.86 27.22 0.73
C ILE A 56 -4.15 28.67 0.43
N LEU A 57 -3.70 29.56 1.32
CA LEU A 57 -3.81 30.99 1.12
C LEU A 57 -2.59 31.47 0.33
N ARG A 58 -2.87 32.24 -0.71
CA ARG A 58 -1.80 32.87 -1.50
C ARG A 58 -1.88 34.36 -1.39
N SER A 59 -0.75 35.01 -1.31
CA SER A 59 -0.63 36.48 -1.40
C SER A 59 -1.85 37.27 -0.88
N PRO A 60 -2.14 37.22 0.39
CA PRO A 60 -3.41 37.75 0.91
C PRO A 60 -3.58 39.22 0.78
N HIS A 61 -2.53 40.00 0.52
CA HIS A 61 -2.65 41.46 0.54
C HIS A 61 -3.11 42.06 -0.77
N LYS A 62 -3.28 41.29 -1.82
CA LYS A 62 -3.76 41.81 -3.10
C LYS A 62 -5.13 41.36 -3.49
N HIS A 63 -5.50 40.17 -3.09
CA HIS A 63 -6.75 39.54 -3.51
C HIS A 63 -7.45 38.90 -2.34
N LYS A 64 -8.73 39.13 -2.28
CA LYS A 64 -9.55 38.54 -1.23
C LYS A 64 -9.67 37.04 -1.42
N ASP A 65 -9.58 36.58 -2.65
CA ASP A 65 -9.81 35.19 -2.99
C ASP A 65 -8.53 34.44 -3.34
N SER A 66 -7.43 34.83 -2.74
CA SER A 66 -6.15 34.17 -3.02
C SER A 66 -6.05 32.85 -2.27
N ARG A 67 -7.03 32.01 -2.47
CA ARG A 67 -7.07 30.66 -1.94
C ARG A 67 -7.01 29.66 -3.07
N GLU A 68 -6.29 28.62 -2.84
CA GLU A 68 -6.37 27.44 -3.69
C GLU A 68 -6.80 26.26 -2.86
N GLN A 69 -7.70 25.49 -3.40
CA GLN A 69 -8.11 24.26 -2.79
C GLN A 69 -7.53 23.10 -3.60
N PHE A 70 -6.83 22.25 -2.92
CA PHE A 70 -6.31 21.03 -3.50
C PHE A 70 -7.02 19.85 -2.91
N GLU A 71 -7.36 18.91 -3.75
CA GLU A 71 -7.96 17.68 -3.32
C GLU A 71 -6.88 16.63 -3.28
N MET A 72 -6.64 16.06 -2.12
CA MET A 72 -5.72 14.97 -1.96
C MET A 72 -6.49 13.69 -1.71
N ARG A 73 -6.26 12.70 -2.53
CA ARG A 73 -6.90 11.40 -2.39
C ARG A 73 -5.86 10.37 -2.00
N THR A 74 -6.12 9.71 -0.89
CA THR A 74 -5.26 8.63 -0.45
C THR A 74 -5.96 7.32 -0.80
N HIS A 75 -5.37 6.61 -1.74
CA HIS A 75 -5.85 5.30 -2.14
C HIS A 75 -5.25 4.23 -1.25
N LYS A 76 -6.04 3.24 -0.91
CA LYS A 76 -5.60 2.16 -0.02
C LYS A 76 -5.91 0.82 -0.63
N ARG A 77 -5.01 -0.13 -0.43
CA ARG A 77 -5.21 -1.52 -0.84
C ARG A 77 -4.78 -2.42 0.29
N VAL A 78 -5.48 -3.51 0.44
CA VAL A 78 -5.14 -4.55 1.42
C VAL A 78 -4.89 -5.86 0.71
N ILE A 79 -3.79 -6.49 1.02
CA ILE A 79 -3.45 -7.81 0.49
C ILE A 79 -3.28 -8.74 1.68
N ASP A 80 -4.03 -9.84 1.68
CA ASP A 80 -3.89 -10.87 2.70
C ASP A 80 -3.09 -12.02 2.11
N ILE A 81 -2.02 -12.37 2.79
CA ILE A 81 -1.19 -13.51 2.41
C ILE A 81 -1.43 -14.61 3.44
N LEU A 82 -1.94 -15.73 2.96
CA LEU A 82 -2.26 -16.86 3.79
C LEU A 82 -1.12 -17.88 3.74
N TYR A 83 -0.84 -18.46 4.89
CA TYR A 83 0.20 -19.48 5.02
C TYR A 83 1.57 -19.02 4.50
N PRO A 84 2.04 -17.83 4.94
CA PRO A 84 3.33 -17.35 4.50
C PRO A 84 4.45 -18.22 5.02
N THR A 85 5.50 -18.34 4.22
CA THR A 85 6.71 -19.05 4.62
C THR A 85 7.80 -18.02 4.90
N GLN A 86 8.92 -18.49 5.47
CA GLN A 86 10.07 -17.61 5.65
C GLN A 86 10.56 -17.06 4.32
N LYS A 87 10.49 -17.87 3.28
CA LYS A 87 10.85 -17.44 1.93
C LYS A 87 9.95 -16.29 1.46
N THR A 88 8.66 -16.36 1.77
CA THR A 88 7.73 -15.28 1.45
C THR A 88 8.14 -13.98 2.13
N MET A 89 8.43 -14.04 3.42
CA MET A 89 8.85 -12.87 4.18
C MET A 89 10.15 -12.28 3.63
N ASP A 90 11.13 -13.11 3.36
CA ASP A 90 12.41 -12.67 2.83
C ASP A 90 12.24 -11.99 1.47
N SER A 91 11.40 -12.56 0.63
CA SER A 91 11.14 -12.00 -0.69
C SER A 91 10.43 -10.65 -0.60
N LEU A 92 9.50 -10.50 0.33
CA LEU A 92 8.80 -9.24 0.52
C LEU A 92 9.72 -8.14 1.04
N VAL A 93 10.64 -8.49 1.93
CA VAL A 93 11.60 -7.52 2.47
C VAL A 93 12.53 -7.02 1.37
N LYS A 94 12.90 -7.88 0.43
CA LYS A 94 13.77 -7.52 -0.68
C LYS A 94 13.08 -6.82 -1.82
N LEU A 95 11.76 -6.78 -1.80
CA LEU A 95 10.98 -6.21 -2.88
C LEU A 95 11.15 -4.69 -2.89
N GLU A 96 11.51 -4.16 -4.06
CA GLU A 96 11.59 -2.72 -4.25
C GLU A 96 10.27 -2.20 -4.80
N LEU A 97 9.75 -1.17 -4.16
CA LEU A 97 8.52 -0.54 -4.57
C LEU A 97 8.79 0.90 -4.99
N PRO A 98 7.95 1.46 -5.87
CA PRO A 98 8.10 2.85 -6.27
C PRO A 98 8.02 3.80 -5.08
N ALA A 99 8.68 4.94 -5.20
CA ALA A 99 8.55 6.00 -4.21
C ALA A 99 7.10 6.48 -4.14
N GLY A 100 6.68 6.90 -2.97
CA GLY A 100 5.33 7.41 -2.78
C GLY A 100 4.32 6.37 -2.32
N VAL A 101 4.75 5.12 -2.17
CA VAL A 101 3.90 4.06 -1.65
C VAL A 101 4.31 3.74 -0.23
N ASP A 102 3.38 3.88 0.70
CA ASP A 102 3.59 3.48 2.08
C ASP A 102 3.11 2.06 2.29
N ILE A 103 3.91 1.27 2.95
CA ILE A 103 3.60 -0.13 3.22
C ILE A 103 3.55 -0.36 4.73
N GLU A 104 2.49 -1.02 5.16
CA GLU A 104 2.36 -1.46 6.53
C GLU A 104 2.08 -2.95 6.52
N ILE A 105 2.89 -3.70 7.26
CA ILE A 105 2.74 -5.16 7.32
C ILE A 105 2.35 -5.54 8.73
N LYS A 106 1.26 -6.28 8.85
CA LYS A 106 0.76 -6.76 10.14
C LYS A 106 0.57 -8.27 10.11
N ASN A 107 0.89 -8.87 11.21
CA ASN A 107 0.62 -10.29 11.42
C ASN A 107 -0.80 -10.51 11.92
#